data_175f9ac65e6b5a94aa177586f03a0507
#
_entry.id   175f9ac65e6b5a94aa177586f03a0507
#
_cell.length_a   1.000
_cell.length_b   1.000
_cell.length_c   1.000
_cell.angle_alpha   90.00
_cell.angle_beta   90.00
_cell.angle_gamma   90.00
#
_symmetry.space_group_name_H-M   'P 1'
#
loop_
_entity.id
_entity.type
_entity.pdbx_description
1 polymer ?
#
loop_
_entity_poly.entity_id
_entity_poly.type
_entity_poly.pdbx_seq_one_letter_code
_entity_poly.pdbx_strand_id
1 'polypeptide(L)'
;MRSRLLKILICLIMIISYIPITAISVESGESVVDGSTAGAPIAVPEEGLAISGGTLYGIDKTWFANVNPDKGKVYLAISIPSGVTEINNDGLKDSYTSDKKLHNAVTYMDGLGSFSVAALSFDDATGLETIGEQALQGNSQLTGILDLSATNVSVIKKSAFSGCSNLTGVVLPKTLKELGSRSSSAGSVFNGCEGLRYIRVAGSSNQNAVFELP
;
A
#
# COMPACT_ATOMS: atom_id res chain seq x y z
N MET A 1 16.96 -32.68 1.87
CA MET A 1 15.48 -32.64 1.82
C MET A 1 14.79 -32.18 3.14
N ARG A 2 15.37 -32.38 4.32
CA ARG A 2 14.74 -32.02 5.61
C ARG A 2 14.69 -30.51 5.94
N SER A 3 15.53 -29.67 5.36
CA SER A 3 15.60 -28.24 5.71
C SER A 3 14.55 -27.35 5.03
N ARG A 4 14.03 -27.76 3.86
CA ARG A 4 12.99 -27.00 3.14
C ARG A 4 11.60 -27.20 3.72
N LEU A 5 11.29 -28.40 4.22
CA LEU A 5 10.03 -28.70 4.89
C LEU A 5 9.89 -27.97 6.24
N LEU A 6 11.00 -27.74 6.95
CA LEU A 6 10.98 -27.03 8.22
C LEU A 6 10.71 -25.53 8.05
N LYS A 7 11.19 -24.91 6.96
CA LYS A 7 10.91 -23.49 6.66
C LYS A 7 9.45 -23.26 6.26
N ILE A 8 8.85 -24.17 5.50
CA ILE A 8 7.43 -24.09 5.12
C ILE A 8 6.54 -24.28 6.35
N LEU A 9 6.90 -25.13 7.29
CA LEU A 9 6.14 -25.34 8.52
C LEU A 9 6.21 -24.13 9.47
N ILE A 10 7.35 -23.44 9.52
CA ILE A 10 7.52 -22.23 10.36
C ILE A 10 6.70 -21.05 9.77
N CYS A 11 6.67 -20.88 8.44
CA CYS A 11 5.79 -19.88 7.80
C CYS A 11 4.30 -20.16 8.07
N LEU A 12 3.87 -21.44 8.06
CA LEU A 12 2.48 -21.80 8.32
C LEU A 12 2.06 -21.52 9.78
N ILE A 13 2.99 -21.65 10.74
CA ILE A 13 2.73 -21.41 12.17
C ILE A 13 2.70 -19.90 12.49
N MET A 14 3.45 -19.06 11.78
CA MET A 14 3.42 -17.61 12.01
C MET A 14 2.16 -16.92 11.48
N ILE A 15 1.47 -17.49 10.49
CA ILE A 15 0.22 -16.94 9.96
C ILE A 15 -0.96 -17.12 10.95
N ILE A 16 -0.87 -18.08 11.88
CA ILE A 16 -1.97 -18.38 12.83
C ILE A 16 -1.92 -17.51 14.09
N SER A 17 -0.80 -16.81 14.38
CA SER A 17 -0.58 -16.12 15.66
C SER A 17 -1.03 -14.65 15.71
N TYR A 18 -1.55 -14.07 14.61
CA TYR A 18 -1.89 -12.65 14.53
C TYR A 18 -3.35 -12.33 14.21
N ILE A 19 -4.27 -13.25 14.52
CA ILE A 19 -5.71 -12.95 14.46
C ILE A 19 -6.22 -12.87 15.89
N PRO A 20 -6.64 -11.69 16.41
CA PRO A 20 -7.40 -11.63 17.63
C PRO A 20 -8.76 -12.30 17.39
N ILE A 21 -8.96 -13.45 18.03
CA ILE A 21 -10.24 -14.19 17.99
C ILE A 21 -11.25 -13.38 18.80
N THR A 22 -12.12 -12.64 18.13
CA THR A 22 -13.43 -12.32 18.65
C THR A 22 -14.42 -13.24 17.95
N ALA A 23 -14.92 -14.21 18.71
CA ALA A 23 -15.94 -15.13 18.25
C ALA A 23 -17.22 -14.37 17.91
N ILE A 24 -17.65 -14.43 16.65
CA ILE A 24 -19.01 -14.05 16.24
C ILE A 24 -19.73 -15.34 15.85
N SER A 25 -20.76 -15.65 16.62
CA SER A 25 -21.74 -16.72 16.36
C SER A 25 -22.49 -16.43 15.06
N VAL A 26 -22.51 -17.41 14.16
CA VAL A 26 -23.28 -17.36 12.91
C VAL A 26 -24.71 -17.76 13.22
N GLU A 27 -25.65 -16.83 13.14
CA GLU A 27 -27.05 -17.13 12.93
C GLU A 27 -27.37 -17.11 11.43
N SER A 28 -27.99 -18.19 10.97
CA SER A 28 -28.45 -18.37 9.61
C SER A 28 -29.65 -17.46 9.30
N GLY A 29 -29.41 -16.44 8.48
CA GLY A 29 -30.45 -15.59 7.92
C GLY A 29 -30.09 -15.21 6.50
N GLU A 30 -30.94 -15.61 5.54
CA GLU A 30 -30.86 -15.17 4.15
C GLU A 30 -30.75 -13.67 4.07
N SER A 31 -29.69 -13.14 3.50
CA SER A 31 -29.57 -11.74 3.14
C SER A 31 -29.25 -11.58 1.65
N VAL A 32 -30.12 -10.83 1.04
CA VAL A 32 -30.05 -10.26 -0.31
C VAL A 32 -28.63 -9.79 -0.63
N VAL A 33 -28.04 -10.33 -1.68
CA VAL A 33 -26.72 -9.96 -2.18
C VAL A 33 -26.82 -8.61 -2.85
N ASP A 34 -26.52 -7.55 -2.10
CA ASP A 34 -26.07 -6.29 -2.68
C ASP A 34 -24.59 -6.45 -3.03
N GLY A 35 -24.29 -6.31 -4.31
CA GLY A 35 -23.02 -6.71 -4.90
C GLY A 35 -21.82 -5.82 -4.55
N SER A 36 -21.39 -5.80 -3.30
CA SER A 36 -20.15 -5.13 -2.89
C SER A 36 -19.53 -5.75 -1.64
N THR A 37 -19.31 -7.05 -1.62
CA THR A 37 -18.34 -7.64 -0.69
C THR A 37 -16.98 -7.68 -1.39
N ALA A 38 -16.21 -6.61 -1.23
CA ALA A 38 -14.77 -6.68 -1.49
C ALA A 38 -14.22 -7.83 -0.62
N GLY A 39 -13.76 -8.90 -1.23
CA GLY A 39 -13.12 -10.02 -0.53
C GLY A 39 -11.97 -9.50 0.33
N ALA A 40 -11.57 -10.26 1.36
CA ALA A 40 -10.43 -9.89 2.18
C ALA A 40 -9.20 -9.61 1.28
N PRO A 41 -8.38 -8.58 1.60
CA PRO A 41 -7.19 -8.29 0.81
C PRO A 41 -6.24 -9.48 0.74
N ILE A 42 -5.67 -9.72 -0.44
CA ILE A 42 -4.68 -10.78 -0.68
C ILE A 42 -3.33 -10.28 -0.18
N ALA A 43 -2.71 -10.99 0.76
CA ALA A 43 -1.36 -10.68 1.21
C ALA A 43 -0.36 -10.96 0.08
N VAL A 44 0.47 -9.96 -0.25
CA VAL A 44 1.50 -10.06 -1.28
C VAL A 44 2.80 -10.49 -0.63
N PRO A 45 3.33 -11.69 -0.93
CA PRO A 45 4.64 -12.11 -0.46
C PRO A 45 5.75 -11.35 -1.20
N GLU A 46 6.98 -11.41 -0.71
CA GLU A 46 8.11 -10.68 -1.33
C GLU A 46 8.32 -11.06 -2.80
N GLU A 47 8.18 -12.34 -3.15
CA GLU A 47 8.23 -12.81 -4.54
C GLU A 47 7.08 -12.32 -5.43
N GLY A 48 6.01 -11.81 -4.83
CA GLY A 48 4.90 -11.14 -5.51
C GLY A 48 5.15 -9.66 -5.81
N LEU A 49 6.29 -9.13 -5.33
CA LEU A 49 6.73 -7.77 -5.58
C LEU A 49 7.80 -7.74 -6.68
N ALA A 50 7.66 -6.82 -7.63
CA ALA A 50 8.66 -6.60 -8.67
C ALA A 50 9.75 -5.65 -8.13
N ILE A 51 10.78 -6.23 -7.50
CA ILE A 51 11.90 -5.48 -6.91
C ILE A 51 13.18 -5.74 -7.70
N SER A 52 13.93 -4.68 -8.00
CA SER A 52 15.25 -4.77 -8.62
C SER A 52 16.15 -3.62 -8.14
N GLY A 53 17.38 -3.95 -7.70
CA GLY A 53 18.35 -2.96 -7.24
C GLY A 53 17.86 -2.06 -6.09
N GLY A 54 17.02 -2.58 -5.20
CA GLY A 54 16.40 -1.82 -4.10
C GLY A 54 15.21 -0.96 -4.51
N THR A 55 14.80 -0.98 -5.77
CA THR A 55 13.61 -0.25 -6.25
C THR A 55 12.43 -1.20 -6.40
N LEU A 56 11.30 -0.86 -5.77
CA LEU A 56 10.02 -1.53 -5.95
C LEU A 56 9.29 -0.90 -7.16
N TYR A 57 9.16 -1.68 -8.21
CA TYR A 57 8.51 -1.27 -9.47
C TYR A 57 7.01 -1.56 -9.51
N GLY A 58 6.51 -2.43 -8.64
CA GLY A 58 5.10 -2.81 -8.59
C GLY A 58 4.89 -4.25 -8.16
N ILE A 59 3.83 -4.86 -8.70
CA ILE A 59 3.46 -6.26 -8.46
C ILE A 59 4.02 -7.14 -9.57
N ASP A 60 4.62 -8.30 -9.20
CA ASP A 60 5.08 -9.27 -10.19
C ASP A 60 3.91 -9.83 -10.99
N LYS A 61 4.01 -9.78 -12.32
CA LYS A 61 2.92 -10.17 -13.22
C LYS A 61 2.62 -11.66 -13.19
N THR A 62 3.65 -12.48 -12.99
CA THR A 62 3.49 -13.94 -12.95
C THR A 62 2.77 -14.34 -11.67
N TRP A 63 3.18 -13.77 -10.56
CA TRP A 63 2.50 -13.96 -9.28
C TRP A 63 1.05 -13.48 -9.37
N PHE A 64 0.83 -12.27 -9.89
CA PHE A 64 -0.51 -11.67 -10.00
C PHE A 64 -1.46 -12.51 -10.89
N ALA A 65 -0.98 -13.03 -12.02
CA ALA A 65 -1.76 -13.91 -12.90
C ALA A 65 -2.22 -15.20 -12.18
N ASN A 66 -1.39 -15.74 -11.29
CA ASN A 66 -1.70 -16.94 -10.53
C ASN A 66 -2.78 -16.69 -9.45
N VAL A 67 -2.77 -15.51 -8.80
CA VAL A 67 -3.73 -15.19 -7.72
C VAL A 67 -5.01 -14.54 -8.23
N ASN A 68 -5.03 -14.08 -9.49
CA ASN A 68 -6.19 -13.44 -10.14
C ASN A 68 -6.58 -14.12 -11.47
N PRO A 69 -6.91 -15.44 -11.46
CA PRO A 69 -7.24 -16.19 -12.68
C PRO A 69 -8.48 -15.63 -13.37
N ASP A 70 -9.43 -15.10 -12.62
CA ASP A 70 -10.68 -14.52 -13.14
C ASP A 70 -10.50 -13.12 -13.73
N LYS A 71 -9.30 -12.56 -13.63
CA LYS A 71 -8.94 -11.24 -14.18
C LYS A 71 -9.85 -10.09 -13.72
N GLY A 72 -10.42 -10.23 -12.54
CA GLY A 72 -11.24 -9.22 -11.88
C GLY A 72 -10.40 -8.11 -11.23
N LYS A 73 -11.07 -7.26 -10.44
CA LYS A 73 -10.39 -6.34 -9.52
C LYS A 73 -10.16 -7.04 -8.19
N VAL A 74 -8.93 -7.05 -7.72
CA VAL A 74 -8.54 -7.60 -6.41
C VAL A 74 -7.97 -6.51 -5.50
N TYR A 75 -8.02 -6.76 -4.20
CA TYR A 75 -7.45 -5.87 -3.18
C TYR A 75 -6.21 -6.52 -2.58
N LEU A 76 -5.14 -5.74 -2.43
CA LEU A 76 -3.85 -6.24 -1.99
C LEU A 76 -3.47 -5.67 -0.63
N ALA A 77 -2.87 -6.52 0.22
CA ALA A 77 -2.18 -6.12 1.44
C ALA A 77 -0.68 -6.29 1.23
N ILE A 78 0.08 -5.22 1.38
CA ILE A 78 1.50 -5.18 1.07
C ILE A 78 2.29 -4.76 2.31
N SER A 79 3.37 -5.48 2.61
CA SER A 79 4.43 -5.04 3.51
C SER A 79 5.67 -4.71 2.69
N ILE A 80 6.22 -3.50 2.86
CA ILE A 80 7.41 -3.09 2.11
C ILE A 80 8.64 -3.68 2.77
N PRO A 81 9.45 -4.53 2.06
CA PRO A 81 10.62 -5.19 2.62
C PRO A 81 11.75 -4.22 2.98
N SER A 82 12.61 -4.62 3.91
CA SER A 82 13.75 -3.83 4.39
C SER A 82 14.79 -3.49 3.30
N GLY A 83 14.89 -4.32 2.27
CA GLY A 83 15.79 -4.11 1.12
C GLY A 83 15.31 -3.07 0.11
N VAL A 84 14.10 -2.53 0.28
CA VAL A 84 13.56 -1.51 -0.63
C VAL A 84 14.01 -0.13 -0.17
N THR A 85 14.68 0.59 -1.09
CA THR A 85 15.15 1.97 -0.89
C THR A 85 14.28 3.00 -1.62
N GLU A 86 13.58 2.58 -2.68
CA GLU A 86 12.69 3.43 -3.46
C GLU A 86 11.41 2.67 -3.87
N ILE A 87 10.26 3.31 -3.71
CA ILE A 87 9.05 2.93 -4.44
C ILE A 87 9.04 3.78 -5.72
N ASN A 88 9.08 3.12 -6.88
CA ASN A 88 9.17 3.78 -8.17
C ASN A 88 7.94 4.67 -8.45
N ASN A 89 8.08 5.57 -9.41
CA ASN A 89 6.95 6.32 -9.95
C ASN A 89 5.87 5.35 -10.44
N ASP A 90 4.61 5.61 -10.11
CA ASP A 90 3.45 4.75 -10.39
C ASP A 90 3.53 3.30 -9.86
N GLY A 91 4.52 2.96 -9.02
CA GLY A 91 4.87 1.58 -8.66
C GLY A 91 3.70 0.75 -8.10
N LEU A 92 2.92 1.31 -7.18
CA LEU A 92 1.76 0.68 -6.55
C LEU A 92 0.46 1.44 -6.84
N LYS A 93 0.43 2.24 -7.91
CA LYS A 93 -0.75 2.98 -8.34
C LYS A 93 -1.91 2.05 -8.62
N ASP A 94 -3.13 2.46 -8.26
CA ASP A 94 -4.34 1.70 -8.61
C ASP A 94 -4.39 1.48 -10.12
N SER A 95 -4.32 0.23 -10.51
CA SER A 95 -4.25 -0.16 -11.93
C SER A 95 -5.55 0.07 -12.69
N TYR A 96 -6.63 0.46 -12.02
CA TYR A 96 -7.93 0.75 -12.64
C TYR A 96 -8.05 2.18 -13.19
N THR A 97 -7.08 3.06 -12.96
CA THR A 97 -7.13 4.40 -13.54
C THR A 97 -7.02 4.31 -15.06
N SER A 98 -7.96 4.94 -15.75
CA SER A 98 -8.19 4.83 -17.20
C SER A 98 -7.04 5.36 -18.09
N ASP A 99 -5.99 5.89 -17.49
CA ASP A 99 -4.86 6.45 -18.23
C ASP A 99 -3.75 5.43 -18.45
N LYS A 100 -4.00 4.54 -19.41
CA LYS A 100 -3.10 3.45 -19.80
C LYS A 100 -1.70 3.92 -20.25
N LYS A 101 -1.50 5.22 -20.48
CA LYS A 101 -0.23 5.78 -21.01
C LYS A 101 0.79 6.09 -19.92
N LEU A 102 0.38 6.13 -18.65
CA LEU A 102 1.24 6.53 -17.52
C LEU A 102 1.84 5.33 -16.78
N HIS A 103 1.48 4.10 -17.14
CA HIS A 103 2.03 2.92 -16.50
C HIS A 103 3.36 2.56 -17.14
N ASN A 104 4.39 2.46 -16.29
CA ASN A 104 5.62 1.78 -16.65
C ASN A 104 5.33 0.29 -17.00
N ALA A 105 6.10 -0.29 -17.90
CA ALA A 105 5.85 -1.63 -18.42
C ALA A 105 5.76 -2.73 -17.32
N VAL A 106 6.27 -2.45 -16.13
CA VAL A 106 6.29 -3.39 -14.99
C VAL A 106 4.97 -3.42 -14.24
N THR A 107 4.27 -2.27 -14.14
CA THR A 107 3.01 -2.15 -13.39
C THR A 107 1.76 -2.36 -14.23
N TYR A 108 1.90 -2.44 -15.57
CA TYR A 108 0.79 -2.61 -16.48
C TYR A 108 0.27 -4.05 -16.48
N MET A 109 -0.96 -4.25 -16.00
CA MET A 109 -1.61 -5.55 -15.83
C MET A 109 -2.59 -5.86 -16.98
N ASP A 110 -2.26 -5.46 -18.23
CA ASP A 110 -3.15 -5.69 -19.37
C ASP A 110 -3.49 -7.16 -19.55
N GLY A 111 -4.79 -7.44 -19.59
CA GLY A 111 -5.31 -8.79 -19.72
C GLY A 111 -5.20 -9.67 -18.46
N LEU A 112 -4.67 -9.16 -17.35
CA LEU A 112 -4.57 -9.88 -16.07
C LEU A 112 -5.57 -9.39 -15.01
N GLY A 113 -6.41 -8.40 -15.34
CA GLY A 113 -7.29 -7.75 -14.39
C GLY A 113 -6.66 -6.51 -13.74
N SER A 114 -7.14 -6.11 -12.59
CA SER A 114 -6.69 -4.91 -11.90
C SER A 114 -6.52 -5.12 -10.40
N PHE A 115 -5.76 -4.25 -9.74
CA PHE A 115 -5.63 -4.26 -8.29
C PHE A 115 -5.76 -2.86 -7.69
N SER A 116 -6.05 -2.83 -6.39
CA SER A 116 -5.92 -1.66 -5.54
C SER A 116 -5.26 -2.09 -4.23
N VAL A 117 -4.37 -1.26 -3.70
CA VAL A 117 -3.76 -1.50 -2.38
C VAL A 117 -4.77 -1.10 -1.32
N ALA A 118 -5.16 -2.04 -0.47
CA ALA A 118 -6.13 -1.83 0.61
C ALA A 118 -5.46 -1.76 1.99
N ALA A 119 -4.29 -2.39 2.14
CA ALA A 119 -3.47 -2.30 3.34
C ALA A 119 -2.00 -2.18 2.96
N LEU A 120 -1.26 -1.32 3.67
CA LEU A 120 0.15 -1.07 3.41
C LEU A 120 0.88 -0.88 4.74
N SER A 121 1.93 -1.70 4.98
CA SER A 121 2.83 -1.57 6.11
C SER A 121 4.22 -1.14 5.64
N PHE A 122 4.86 -0.29 6.49
CA PHE A 122 6.24 0.16 6.37
C PHE A 122 7.10 -0.29 7.57
N ASP A 123 6.62 -1.22 8.39
CA ASP A 123 7.28 -1.62 9.64
C ASP A 123 8.70 -2.14 9.41
N ASP A 124 8.90 -2.89 8.31
CA ASP A 124 10.21 -3.43 7.91
C ASP A 124 10.97 -2.52 6.94
N ALA A 125 10.37 -1.44 6.46
CA ALA A 125 10.91 -0.58 5.40
C ALA A 125 11.98 0.41 5.88
N THR A 126 12.88 -0.02 6.74
CA THR A 126 13.91 0.84 7.37
C THR A 126 14.92 1.41 6.36
N GLY A 127 15.08 0.77 5.19
CA GLY A 127 15.93 1.24 4.09
C GLY A 127 15.25 2.24 3.15
N LEU A 128 13.91 2.42 3.25
CA LEU A 128 13.16 3.23 2.31
C LEU A 128 13.51 4.72 2.45
N GLU A 129 13.98 5.33 1.36
CA GLU A 129 14.41 6.73 1.29
C GLU A 129 13.51 7.60 0.41
N THR A 130 12.92 6.99 -0.64
CA THR A 130 12.13 7.74 -1.65
C THR A 130 10.80 7.05 -1.95
N ILE A 131 9.72 7.84 -1.95
CA ILE A 131 8.42 7.46 -2.49
C ILE A 131 8.20 8.26 -3.78
N GLY A 132 8.08 7.56 -4.90
CA GLY A 132 8.01 8.09 -6.24
C GLY A 132 6.77 8.92 -6.56
N GLU A 133 6.77 9.56 -7.71
CA GLU A 133 5.63 10.30 -8.21
C GLU A 133 4.45 9.36 -8.47
N GLN A 134 3.26 9.73 -7.97
CA GLN A 134 2.02 8.93 -8.12
C GLN A 134 2.13 7.48 -7.61
N ALA A 135 3.12 7.15 -6.79
CA ALA A 135 3.48 5.77 -6.42
C ALA A 135 2.30 4.95 -5.89
N LEU A 136 1.38 5.57 -5.15
CA LEU A 136 0.17 4.94 -4.60
C LEU A 136 -1.12 5.66 -5.03
N GLN A 137 -1.08 6.45 -6.11
CA GLN A 137 -2.23 7.20 -6.57
C GLN A 137 -3.45 6.32 -6.82
N GLY A 138 -4.62 6.78 -6.41
CA GLY A 138 -5.91 6.15 -6.70
C GLY A 138 -6.29 4.98 -5.80
N ASN A 139 -5.43 4.59 -4.84
CA ASN A 139 -5.75 3.50 -3.90
C ASN A 139 -6.82 3.94 -2.88
N SER A 140 -8.05 4.14 -3.33
CA SER A 140 -9.17 4.59 -2.49
C SER A 140 -9.54 3.59 -1.39
N GLN A 141 -9.12 2.32 -1.52
CA GLN A 141 -9.36 1.28 -0.51
C GLN A 141 -8.29 1.25 0.59
N LEU A 142 -7.21 2.02 0.43
CA LEU A 142 -6.19 2.15 1.48
C LEU A 142 -6.77 2.90 2.67
N THR A 143 -6.91 2.19 3.79
CA THR A 143 -7.57 2.69 5.00
C THR A 143 -6.59 2.85 6.17
N GLY A 144 -7.01 3.58 7.19
CA GLY A 144 -6.28 3.69 8.45
C GLY A 144 -5.18 4.76 8.41
N ILE A 145 -4.12 4.52 9.17
CA ILE A 145 -3.01 5.44 9.34
C ILE A 145 -1.83 4.95 8.49
N LEU A 146 -1.29 5.84 7.67
CA LEU A 146 -0.05 5.62 6.96
C LEU A 146 1.10 6.01 7.90
N ASP A 147 1.78 5.02 8.48
CA ASP A 147 2.89 5.28 9.41
C ASP A 147 4.24 5.05 8.72
N LEU A 148 4.95 6.15 8.47
CA LEU A 148 6.29 6.18 7.89
C LEU A 148 7.38 6.40 8.95
N SER A 149 7.05 6.38 10.24
CA SER A 149 7.96 6.77 11.33
C SER A 149 9.19 5.88 11.45
N ALA A 150 9.08 4.61 11.06
CA ALA A 150 10.19 3.63 11.08
C ALA A 150 11.10 3.73 9.84
N THR A 151 10.71 4.50 8.83
CA THR A 151 11.45 4.61 7.56
C THR A 151 12.53 5.70 7.59
N ASN A 152 13.43 5.64 6.61
CA ASN A 152 14.39 6.70 6.30
C ASN A 152 13.92 7.65 5.17
N VAL A 153 12.62 7.68 4.88
CA VAL A 153 12.07 8.50 3.80
C VAL A 153 12.48 9.96 3.98
N SER A 154 13.16 10.47 2.97
CA SER A 154 13.58 11.88 2.87
C SER A 154 12.85 12.63 1.76
N VAL A 155 12.30 11.91 0.78
CA VAL A 155 11.58 12.48 -0.37
C VAL A 155 10.27 11.73 -0.59
N ILE A 156 9.17 12.47 -0.61
CA ILE A 156 7.87 12.00 -1.11
C ILE A 156 7.51 12.89 -2.30
N LYS A 157 7.47 12.30 -3.51
CA LYS A 157 7.24 13.06 -4.73
C LYS A 157 5.76 13.43 -4.91
N LYS A 158 5.47 14.29 -5.89
CA LYS A 158 4.13 14.82 -6.12
C LYS A 158 3.10 13.71 -6.34
N SER A 159 1.89 13.92 -5.87
CA SER A 159 0.74 13.03 -6.04
C SER A 159 0.95 11.59 -5.55
N ALA A 160 1.98 11.32 -4.75
CA ALA A 160 2.33 9.95 -4.31
C ALA A 160 1.15 9.20 -3.70
N PHE A 161 0.30 9.87 -2.93
CA PHE A 161 -0.90 9.31 -2.28
C PHE A 161 -2.20 9.98 -2.76
N SER A 162 -2.17 10.67 -3.89
CA SER A 162 -3.37 11.37 -4.41
C SER A 162 -4.51 10.37 -4.65
N GLY A 163 -5.72 10.71 -4.18
CA GLY A 163 -6.91 9.85 -4.33
C GLY A 163 -6.98 8.65 -3.37
N CYS A 164 -6.14 8.58 -2.33
CA CYS A 164 -6.29 7.63 -1.22
C CYS A 164 -7.38 8.13 -0.27
N SER A 165 -8.63 8.13 -0.73
CA SER A 165 -9.75 8.83 -0.08
C SER A 165 -10.15 8.29 1.29
N ASN A 166 -9.82 7.02 1.59
CA ASN A 166 -10.15 6.40 2.89
C ASN A 166 -8.99 6.42 3.89
N LEU A 167 -7.86 7.05 3.53
CA LEU A 167 -6.74 7.25 4.45
C LEU A 167 -7.15 8.25 5.54
N THR A 168 -6.95 7.90 6.83
CA THR A 168 -7.45 8.71 7.95
C THR A 168 -6.37 9.52 8.67
N GLY A 169 -5.12 9.10 8.56
CA GLY A 169 -4.00 9.80 9.18
C GLY A 169 -2.68 9.50 8.50
N VAL A 170 -1.69 10.37 8.70
CA VAL A 170 -0.33 10.17 8.22
C VAL A 170 0.67 10.51 9.32
N VAL A 171 1.65 9.62 9.54
CA VAL A 171 2.81 9.88 10.38
C VAL A 171 4.04 9.97 9.47
N LEU A 172 4.56 11.17 9.29
CA LEU A 172 5.75 11.44 8.49
C LEU A 172 7.02 11.14 9.29
N PRO A 173 8.09 10.61 8.67
CA PRO A 173 9.35 10.38 9.35
C PRO A 173 10.08 11.70 9.62
N LYS A 174 10.90 11.72 10.66
CA LYS A 174 11.74 12.90 11.00
C LYS A 174 12.83 13.22 9.97
N THR A 175 13.13 12.26 9.10
CA THR A 175 14.11 12.36 8.01
C THR A 175 13.59 13.11 6.80
N LEU A 176 12.27 13.40 6.73
CA LEU A 176 11.62 14.01 5.59
C LEU A 176 12.18 15.41 5.29
N LYS A 177 12.60 15.62 4.04
CA LYS A 177 13.16 16.89 3.53
C LYS A 177 12.30 17.49 2.43
N GLU A 178 11.64 16.61 1.63
CA GLU A 178 10.84 17.03 0.47
C GLU A 178 9.47 16.35 0.51
N LEU A 179 8.39 17.15 0.41
CA LEU A 179 7.01 16.71 0.35
C LEU A 179 6.32 17.34 -0.86
N GLY A 180 6.24 16.59 -1.96
CA GLY A 180 5.64 17.05 -3.21
C GLY A 180 6.43 18.16 -3.91
N SER A 181 5.78 18.82 -4.87
CA SER A 181 6.36 19.96 -5.60
C SER A 181 5.76 21.27 -5.11
N ARG A 182 6.61 22.30 -4.99
CA ARG A 182 6.20 23.66 -4.59
C ARG A 182 5.43 24.41 -5.68
N SER A 183 5.31 23.88 -6.90
CA SER A 183 4.95 24.70 -8.07
C SER A 183 3.51 24.62 -8.54
N SER A 184 2.64 23.78 -7.98
CA SER A 184 1.22 23.79 -8.37
C SER A 184 0.29 23.05 -7.40
N SER A 185 -0.98 23.47 -7.32
CA SER A 185 -2.06 22.78 -6.61
C SER A 185 -2.28 21.32 -7.08
N ALA A 186 -1.91 21.00 -8.33
CA ALA A 186 -1.94 19.65 -8.87
C ALA A 186 -0.80 18.75 -8.35
N GLY A 187 0.18 19.28 -7.66
CA GLY A 187 1.32 18.54 -7.12
C GLY A 187 1.19 18.10 -5.68
N SER A 188 0.04 18.33 -5.04
CA SER A 188 -0.16 17.92 -3.65
C SER A 188 -0.07 16.40 -3.49
N VAL A 189 0.76 15.96 -2.53
CA VAL A 189 0.98 14.54 -2.23
C VAL A 189 -0.32 13.84 -1.85
N PHE A 190 -1.19 14.52 -1.13
CA PHE A 190 -2.45 13.99 -0.57
C PHE A 190 -3.71 14.59 -1.21
N ASN A 191 -3.63 15.04 -2.46
CA ASN A 191 -4.80 15.57 -3.15
C ASN A 191 -5.89 14.50 -3.28
N GLY A 192 -7.14 14.81 -2.91
CA GLY A 192 -8.25 13.84 -2.92
C GLY A 192 -8.22 12.78 -1.81
N CYS A 193 -7.40 12.97 -0.76
CA CYS A 193 -7.46 12.17 0.46
C CYS A 193 -8.55 12.70 1.39
N GLU A 194 -9.81 12.57 1.00
CA GLU A 194 -10.95 13.20 1.69
C GLU A 194 -11.17 12.69 3.11
N GLY A 195 -10.73 11.47 3.41
CA GLY A 195 -10.78 10.88 4.75
C GLY A 195 -9.69 11.36 5.71
N LEU A 196 -8.68 12.10 5.20
CA LEU A 196 -7.50 12.46 5.97
C LEU A 196 -7.85 13.52 7.03
N ARG A 197 -7.61 13.19 8.29
CA ARG A 197 -7.95 14.03 9.44
C ARG A 197 -6.76 14.71 10.07
N TYR A 198 -5.58 14.07 9.99
CA TYR A 198 -4.35 14.63 10.55
C TYR A 198 -3.10 14.19 9.81
N ILE A 199 -2.08 15.03 9.87
CA ILE A 199 -0.70 14.72 9.48
C ILE A 199 0.19 15.10 10.65
N ARG A 200 1.05 14.19 11.13
CA ARG A 200 2.04 14.49 12.20
C ARG A 200 3.43 14.05 11.78
N VAL A 201 4.45 14.63 12.42
CA VAL A 201 5.86 14.22 12.23
C VAL A 201 6.30 13.38 13.42
N ALA A 202 6.94 12.25 13.17
CA ALA A 202 7.44 11.34 14.19
C ALA A 202 8.46 12.04 15.12
N GLY A 203 8.35 11.79 16.43
CA GLY A 203 9.30 12.34 17.41
C GLY A 203 9.18 13.85 17.65
N SER A 204 8.18 14.52 17.11
CA SER A 204 7.86 15.89 17.51
C SER A 204 7.36 15.88 18.95
N SER A 205 8.09 16.58 19.86
CA SER A 205 7.69 16.76 21.26
C SER A 205 6.45 17.64 21.43
N ASN A 206 6.08 18.34 20.37
CA ASN A 206 4.89 19.16 20.32
C ASN A 206 3.72 18.30 19.83
N GLN A 207 2.90 17.80 20.74
CA GLN A 207 1.66 17.10 20.40
C GLN A 207 0.69 17.97 19.57
N ASN A 208 0.97 19.27 19.45
CA ASN A 208 0.23 20.24 18.65
C ASN A 208 0.76 20.41 17.22
N ALA A 209 1.76 19.62 16.79
CA ALA A 209 2.12 19.51 15.37
C ALA A 209 1.18 18.53 14.60
N VAL A 210 -0.05 18.39 15.09
CA VAL A 210 -1.16 17.78 14.38
C VAL A 210 -1.78 18.89 13.54
N PHE A 211 -1.52 18.88 12.24
CA PHE A 211 -2.32 19.68 11.30
C PHE A 211 -3.67 18.96 11.18
N GLU A 212 -4.64 19.35 11.98
CA GLU A 212 -6.03 18.97 11.74
C GLU A 212 -6.46 19.66 10.44
N LEU A 213 -6.79 18.85 9.46
CA LEU A 213 -7.37 19.36 8.20
C LEU A 213 -8.84 19.66 8.45
N PRO A 214 -9.34 20.81 7.98
CA PRO A 214 -10.73 21.22 8.18
C PRO A 214 -11.73 20.29 7.51
#